data_74827821d7d9a40e6e18c0e0a662a253
#
_entry.id   74827821d7d9a40e6e18c0e0a662a253
#
_cell.length_a   1.000
_cell.length_b   1.000
_cell.length_c   1.000
_cell.angle_alpha   90.00
_cell.angle_beta   90.00
_cell.angle_gamma   90.00
#
_symmetry.space_group_name_H-M   'P 1'
#
loop_
_entity.id
_entity.type
_entity.pdbx_description
1 polymer ?
#
loop_
_entity_poly.entity_id
_entity_poly.type
_entity_poly.pdbx_seq_one_letter_code
_entity_poly.pdbx_strand_id
1 'polypeptide(L)'
;TYNHTFNDKHNINVMVGQEMSENHWETQESRATGYLSNSAQDPSAGGQVDGSGYQDNSSILSYFGRAFYSFADRYLLTATIRRDGSSKFAKNNRWGWFPSAALAWKASNETFLKDNPIINNLKIRLGWGTTGNQNVQDWAYIALLATKNTPWGNGVLNGNTANPDLKWETTYSTNL
;
A
#
# COMPACT_ATOMS: atom_id res chain seq x y z
N THR A 1 -15.13 -7.40 -15.30
CA THR A 1 -14.14 -7.81 -16.32
C THR A 1 -14.85 -8.05 -17.63
N TYR A 2 -14.27 -7.56 -18.72
CA TYR A 2 -14.73 -7.80 -20.10
C TYR A 2 -13.61 -8.44 -20.90
N ASN A 3 -13.90 -9.53 -21.61
CA ASN A 3 -13.00 -10.25 -22.47
C ASN A 3 -13.62 -10.39 -23.86
N HIS A 4 -12.86 -10.05 -24.90
CA HIS A 4 -13.29 -10.25 -26.27
C HIS A 4 -12.13 -10.50 -27.20
N THR A 5 -12.35 -11.40 -28.20
CA THR A 5 -11.39 -11.69 -29.26
C THR A 5 -11.99 -11.28 -30.59
N PHE A 6 -11.31 -10.42 -31.33
CA PHE A 6 -11.69 -9.97 -32.68
C PHE A 6 -10.80 -10.61 -33.72
N ASN A 7 -11.39 -11.09 -34.80
CA ASN A 7 -10.68 -11.65 -35.96
C ASN A 7 -9.62 -12.71 -35.59
N ASP A 8 -9.83 -13.47 -34.51
CA ASP A 8 -8.93 -14.51 -33.99
C ASP A 8 -7.47 -14.07 -33.70
N LYS A 9 -7.20 -12.77 -33.83
CA LYS A 9 -5.86 -12.19 -33.66
C LYS A 9 -5.78 -11.12 -32.57
N HIS A 10 -6.88 -10.43 -32.27
CA HIS A 10 -6.93 -9.33 -31.33
C HIS A 10 -7.66 -9.78 -30.07
N ASN A 11 -6.93 -9.97 -28.99
CA ASN A 11 -7.52 -10.30 -27.70
C ASN A 11 -7.45 -9.08 -26.78
N ILE A 12 -8.60 -8.68 -26.22
CA ILE A 12 -8.74 -7.57 -25.29
C ILE A 12 -9.34 -8.09 -23.99
N ASN A 13 -8.70 -7.75 -22.89
CA ASN A 13 -9.22 -7.95 -21.54
C ASN A 13 -9.21 -6.62 -20.81
N VAL A 14 -10.35 -6.17 -20.32
CA VAL A 14 -10.50 -4.94 -19.55
C VAL A 14 -11.11 -5.27 -18.18
N MET A 15 -10.52 -4.75 -17.14
CA MET A 15 -10.99 -4.89 -15.79
C MET A 15 -11.05 -3.51 -15.12
N VAL A 16 -12.14 -3.26 -14.40
CA VAL A 16 -12.26 -2.14 -13.47
C VAL A 16 -12.66 -2.69 -12.11
N GLY A 17 -12.20 -2.06 -11.06
CA GLY A 17 -12.49 -2.48 -9.71
C GLY A 17 -12.33 -1.38 -8.68
N GLN A 18 -12.86 -1.65 -7.52
CA GLN A 18 -12.75 -0.85 -6.31
C GLN A 18 -12.29 -1.78 -5.18
N GLU A 19 -11.49 -1.24 -4.29
CA GLU A 19 -11.02 -1.92 -3.09
C GLU A 19 -11.12 -0.95 -1.92
N MET A 20 -11.55 -1.43 -0.77
CA MET A 20 -11.55 -0.70 0.48
C MET A 20 -10.89 -1.57 1.55
N SER A 21 -9.95 -0.99 2.27
CA SER A 21 -9.29 -1.63 3.42
C SER A 21 -9.37 -0.69 4.61
N GLU A 22 -9.73 -1.24 5.75
CA GLU A 22 -9.77 -0.55 7.03
C GLU A 22 -8.97 -1.36 8.04
N ASN A 23 -8.02 -0.69 8.71
CA ASN A 23 -7.22 -1.27 9.76
C ASN A 23 -7.58 -0.59 11.08
N HIS A 24 -7.96 -1.40 12.05
CA HIS A 24 -8.13 -1.00 13.44
C HIS A 24 -7.01 -1.61 14.26
N TRP A 25 -6.35 -0.78 15.03
CA TRP A 25 -5.24 -1.17 15.87
C TRP A 25 -5.48 -0.71 17.30
N GLU A 26 -5.36 -1.64 18.24
CA GLU A 26 -5.47 -1.38 19.66
C GLU A 26 -4.27 -2.00 20.39
N THR A 27 -3.63 -1.20 21.23
CA THR A 27 -2.53 -1.65 22.08
C THR A 27 -2.86 -1.33 23.53
N GLN A 28 -2.71 -2.32 24.38
CA GLN A 28 -2.82 -2.19 25.83
C GLN A 28 -1.53 -2.73 26.45
N GLU A 29 -0.94 -1.95 27.35
CA GLU A 29 0.26 -2.32 28.09
C GLU A 29 -0.02 -2.20 29.57
N SER A 30 0.39 -3.21 30.33
CA SER A 30 0.38 -3.18 31.79
C SER A 30 1.78 -3.49 32.29
N ARG A 31 2.29 -2.62 33.16
CA ARG A 31 3.59 -2.77 33.80
C ARG A 31 3.42 -2.78 35.29
N ALA A 32 3.96 -3.81 35.95
CA ALA A 32 3.95 -3.89 37.40
C ALA A 32 5.38 -3.95 37.95
N THR A 33 5.59 -3.34 39.10
CA THR A 33 6.88 -3.31 39.82
C THR A 33 6.64 -3.55 41.30
N GLY A 34 7.71 -3.84 42.06
CA GLY A 34 7.61 -4.04 43.50
C GLY A 34 7.01 -5.37 43.89
N TYR A 35 7.30 -6.43 43.15
CA TYR A 35 6.90 -7.78 43.49
C TYR A 35 7.60 -8.27 44.78
N LEU A 36 6.85 -8.95 45.65
CA LEU A 36 7.38 -9.59 46.84
C LEU A 36 8.21 -10.84 46.55
N SER A 37 8.02 -11.46 45.40
CA SER A 37 8.70 -12.68 44.96
C SER A 37 8.90 -12.68 43.45
N ASN A 38 10.04 -13.19 42.98
CA ASN A 38 10.33 -13.39 41.57
C ASN A 38 9.46 -14.49 40.91
N SER A 39 8.74 -15.27 41.67
CA SER A 39 7.80 -16.27 41.15
C SER A 39 6.42 -15.69 40.85
N ALA A 40 6.09 -14.50 41.33
CA ALA A 40 4.86 -13.80 40.98
C ALA A 40 5.02 -13.09 39.61
N GLN A 41 4.24 -13.52 38.62
CA GLN A 41 4.31 -12.99 37.23
C GLN A 41 3.05 -12.22 36.83
N ASP A 42 2.01 -12.26 37.65
CA ASP A 42 0.77 -11.54 37.42
C ASP A 42 0.92 -10.05 37.79
N PRO A 43 0.57 -9.09 36.90
CA PRO A 43 0.63 -7.67 37.22
C PRO A 43 -0.12 -7.30 38.52
N SER A 44 -1.19 -7.99 38.86
CA SER A 44 -1.97 -7.73 40.09
C SER A 44 -1.22 -8.03 41.38
N ALA A 45 -0.13 -8.82 41.33
CA ALA A 45 0.73 -9.14 42.46
C ALA A 45 1.85 -8.10 42.69
N GLY A 46 1.96 -7.07 41.83
CA GLY A 46 2.93 -5.99 42.00
C GLY A 46 2.44 -4.95 42.99
N GLY A 47 3.39 -4.27 43.66
CA GLY A 47 3.08 -3.16 44.57
C GLY A 47 2.65 -1.87 43.86
N GLN A 48 3.05 -1.71 42.62
CA GLN A 48 2.62 -0.61 41.75
C GLN A 48 2.31 -1.17 40.36
N VAL A 49 1.15 -0.81 39.83
CA VAL A 49 0.71 -1.21 38.48
C VAL A 49 0.42 0.07 37.67
N ASP A 50 1.14 0.21 36.56
CA ASP A 50 0.92 1.26 35.58
C ASP A 50 0.29 0.64 34.33
N GLY A 51 -0.68 1.32 33.72
CA GLY A 51 -1.31 0.90 32.48
C GLY A 51 -1.28 2.02 31.44
N SER A 52 -1.07 1.66 30.20
CA SER A 52 -1.20 2.54 29.04
C SER A 52 -1.87 1.82 27.88
N GLY A 53 -2.45 2.57 26.97
CA GLY A 53 -3.03 2.03 25.76
C GLY A 53 -3.33 3.12 24.77
N TYR A 54 -3.39 2.72 23.50
CA TYR A 54 -3.83 3.60 22.43
C TYR A 54 -4.58 2.81 21.36
N GLN A 55 -5.44 3.50 20.65
CA GLN A 55 -6.15 2.98 19.48
C GLN A 55 -5.76 3.81 18.28
N ASP A 56 -5.67 3.13 17.15
CA ASP A 56 -5.41 3.78 15.87
C ASP A 56 -6.25 3.15 14.76
N ASN A 57 -6.68 3.99 13.80
CA ASN A 57 -7.51 3.59 12.68
C ASN A 57 -6.97 4.19 11.40
N SER A 58 -6.75 3.36 10.41
CA SER A 58 -6.41 3.81 9.07
C SER A 58 -7.25 3.12 8.00
N SER A 59 -7.55 3.85 6.95
CA SER A 59 -8.33 3.33 5.82
C SER A 59 -7.74 3.73 4.49
N ILE A 60 -7.90 2.85 3.51
CA ILE A 60 -7.53 3.08 2.11
C ILE A 60 -8.75 2.77 1.26
N LEU A 61 -9.07 3.67 0.33
CA LEU A 61 -10.04 3.48 -0.74
C LEU A 61 -9.33 3.58 -2.08
N SER A 62 -9.47 2.56 -2.90
CA SER A 62 -8.77 2.43 -4.17
C SER A 62 -9.73 2.19 -5.31
N TYR A 63 -9.49 2.85 -6.44
CA TYR A 63 -10.12 2.58 -7.71
C TYR A 63 -9.05 2.19 -8.71
N PHE A 64 -9.28 1.14 -9.49
CA PHE A 64 -8.31 0.71 -10.47
C PHE A 64 -8.95 0.24 -11.75
N GLY A 65 -8.21 0.45 -12.84
CA GLY A 65 -8.53 -0.07 -14.15
C GLY A 65 -7.31 -0.71 -14.78
N ARG A 66 -7.50 -1.83 -15.47
CA ARG A 66 -6.46 -2.54 -16.20
C ARG A 66 -6.98 -2.92 -17.57
N ALA A 67 -6.17 -2.66 -18.59
CA ALA A 67 -6.38 -3.14 -19.93
C ALA A 67 -5.21 -4.03 -20.36
N PHE A 68 -5.52 -5.19 -20.87
CA PHE A 68 -4.59 -6.09 -21.51
C PHE A 68 -5.00 -6.24 -22.96
N TYR A 69 -4.04 -6.11 -23.87
CA TYR A 69 -4.22 -6.32 -25.29
C TYR A 69 -3.15 -7.25 -25.82
N SER A 70 -3.56 -8.22 -26.63
CA SER A 70 -2.66 -9.14 -27.34
C SER A 70 -3.00 -9.16 -28.81
N PHE A 71 -1.98 -8.99 -29.65
CA PHE A 71 -2.10 -9.13 -31.10
C PHE A 71 -1.35 -10.37 -31.58
N ALA A 72 -2.08 -11.27 -32.23
CA ALA A 72 -1.60 -12.52 -32.83
C ALA A 72 -0.74 -13.39 -31.87
N ASP A 73 -0.96 -13.26 -30.56
CA ASP A 73 -0.13 -13.87 -29.50
C ASP A 73 1.37 -13.54 -29.58
N ARG A 74 1.74 -12.44 -30.26
CA ARG A 74 3.12 -11.97 -30.43
C ARG A 74 3.40 -10.68 -29.67
N TYR A 75 2.51 -9.70 -29.80
CA TYR A 75 2.65 -8.39 -29.19
C TYR A 75 1.64 -8.25 -28.07
N LEU A 76 2.11 -7.98 -26.88
CA LEU A 76 1.28 -7.85 -25.69
C LEU A 76 1.48 -6.46 -25.08
N LEU A 77 0.37 -5.80 -24.78
CA LEU A 77 0.34 -4.52 -24.06
C LEU A 77 -0.49 -4.70 -22.80
N THR A 78 0.04 -4.24 -21.69
CA THR A 78 -0.72 -4.09 -20.44
C THR A 78 -0.64 -2.64 -20.01
N ALA A 79 -1.78 -2.03 -19.70
CA ALA A 79 -1.86 -0.71 -19.07
C ALA A 79 -2.70 -0.82 -17.81
N THR A 80 -2.25 -0.21 -16.74
CA THR A 80 -2.98 -0.15 -15.47
C THR A 80 -2.95 1.27 -14.94
N ILE A 81 -4.07 1.70 -14.39
CA ILE A 81 -4.18 2.94 -13.65
C ILE A 81 -4.82 2.65 -12.31
N ARG A 82 -4.21 3.14 -11.23
CA ARG A 82 -4.73 3.03 -9.87
C ARG A 82 -4.77 4.41 -9.22
N ARG A 83 -5.87 4.67 -8.54
CA ARG A 83 -6.05 5.88 -7.73
C ARG A 83 -6.36 5.44 -6.31
N ASP A 84 -5.47 5.78 -5.38
CA ASP A 84 -5.56 5.40 -3.98
C ASP A 84 -5.77 6.62 -3.09
N GLY A 85 -6.73 6.54 -2.18
CA GLY A 85 -7.01 7.56 -1.18
C GLY A 85 -6.77 7.00 0.22
N SER A 86 -5.89 7.64 1.00
CA SER A 86 -5.52 7.22 2.36
C SER A 86 -5.98 8.20 3.41
N SER A 87 -6.49 7.68 4.53
CA SER A 87 -6.85 8.48 5.71
C SER A 87 -5.63 9.12 6.40
N LYS A 88 -4.41 8.61 6.13
CA LYS A 88 -3.15 9.11 6.72
C LYS A 88 -2.74 10.50 6.25
N PHE A 89 -3.40 11.02 5.20
CA PHE A 89 -3.10 12.31 4.60
C PHE A 89 -4.25 13.30 4.76
N ALA A 90 -3.92 14.59 4.81
CA ALA A 90 -4.90 15.67 4.80
C ALA A 90 -5.81 15.60 3.56
N LYS A 91 -7.01 16.17 3.65
CA LYS A 91 -8.05 16.07 2.61
C LYS A 91 -7.55 16.41 1.20
N ASN A 92 -6.69 17.41 1.08
CA ASN A 92 -6.17 17.88 -0.21
C ASN A 92 -5.07 16.98 -0.80
N ASN A 93 -4.37 16.19 0.05
CA ASN A 93 -3.23 15.35 -0.33
C ASN A 93 -3.55 13.85 -0.24
N ARG A 94 -4.81 13.51 0.04
CA ARG A 94 -5.26 12.15 0.30
C ARG A 94 -5.10 11.20 -0.88
N TRP A 95 -5.30 11.72 -2.11
CA TRP A 95 -5.36 10.91 -3.32
C TRP A 95 -4.06 10.91 -4.10
N GLY A 96 -3.55 9.70 -4.40
CA GLY A 96 -2.44 9.46 -5.31
C GLY A 96 -2.89 8.77 -6.61
N TRP A 97 -2.15 8.96 -7.70
CA TRP A 97 -2.33 8.29 -8.98
C TRP A 97 -1.10 7.47 -9.33
N PHE A 98 -1.30 6.21 -9.66
CA PHE A 98 -0.24 5.23 -9.90
C PHE A 98 -0.47 4.52 -11.23
N PRO A 99 -0.09 5.14 -12.37
CA PRO A 99 -0.13 4.51 -13.67
C PRO A 99 1.02 3.51 -13.86
N SER A 100 0.79 2.48 -14.66
CA SER A 100 1.82 1.56 -15.15
C SER A 100 1.49 1.04 -16.54
N ALA A 101 2.53 0.71 -17.31
CA ALA A 101 2.41 0.13 -18.63
C ALA A 101 3.52 -0.90 -18.87
N ALA A 102 3.22 -1.95 -19.60
CA ALA A 102 4.19 -2.95 -20.02
C ALA A 102 3.92 -3.37 -21.46
N LEU A 103 5.00 -3.45 -22.24
CA LEU A 103 5.03 -4.03 -23.58
C LEU A 103 5.80 -5.34 -23.55
N ALA A 104 5.32 -6.35 -24.26
CA ALA A 104 6.07 -7.58 -24.42
C ALA A 104 5.96 -8.07 -25.85
N TRP A 105 7.06 -8.57 -26.37
CA TRP A 105 7.18 -9.21 -27.68
C TRP A 105 7.60 -10.65 -27.50
N LYS A 106 6.77 -11.60 -27.96
CA LYS A 106 7.08 -13.01 -28.04
C LYS A 106 7.75 -13.29 -29.37
N ALA A 107 9.06 -13.07 -29.44
CA ALA A 107 9.85 -13.26 -30.65
C ALA A 107 9.83 -14.71 -31.13
N SER A 108 9.70 -15.70 -30.23
CA SER A 108 9.55 -17.12 -30.58
C SER A 108 8.31 -17.43 -31.42
N ASN A 109 7.28 -16.58 -31.39
CA ASN A 109 6.06 -16.77 -32.18
C ASN A 109 6.15 -16.12 -33.57
N GLU A 110 7.27 -15.45 -33.89
CA GLU A 110 7.50 -14.90 -35.21
C GLU A 110 7.88 -15.98 -36.23
N THR A 111 7.50 -15.80 -37.48
CA THR A 111 7.70 -16.81 -38.55
C THR A 111 9.16 -17.18 -38.74
N PHE A 112 10.11 -16.28 -38.46
CA PHE A 112 11.54 -16.53 -38.60
C PHE A 112 12.16 -17.32 -37.44
N LEU A 113 11.46 -17.45 -36.28
CA LEU A 113 11.92 -18.20 -35.11
C LEU A 113 11.04 -19.42 -34.76
N LYS A 114 9.84 -19.52 -35.34
CA LYS A 114 8.81 -20.47 -34.94
C LYS A 114 9.27 -21.95 -35.01
N ASP A 115 10.15 -22.27 -35.93
CA ASP A 115 10.64 -23.65 -36.14
C ASP A 115 12.12 -23.82 -35.76
N ASN A 116 12.65 -22.90 -34.93
CA ASN A 116 14.05 -22.97 -34.50
C ASN A 116 14.21 -24.04 -33.41
N PRO A 117 15.07 -25.06 -33.61
CA PRO A 117 15.22 -26.17 -32.67
C PRO A 117 15.96 -25.76 -31.37
N ILE A 118 16.60 -24.58 -31.34
CA ILE A 118 17.43 -24.12 -30.22
C ILE A 118 16.64 -23.13 -29.36
N ILE A 119 15.81 -22.26 -29.99
CA ILE A 119 15.10 -21.17 -29.29
C ILE A 119 13.62 -21.52 -29.21
N ASN A 120 13.21 -22.20 -28.15
CA ASN A 120 11.83 -22.60 -27.94
C ASN A 120 10.95 -21.47 -27.36
N ASN A 121 11.51 -20.54 -26.59
CA ASN A 121 10.79 -19.42 -26.00
C ASN A 121 11.71 -18.20 -25.84
N LEU A 122 11.41 -17.15 -26.62
CA LEU A 122 12.09 -15.87 -26.51
C LEU A 122 11.04 -14.78 -26.36
N LYS A 123 11.05 -14.10 -25.21
CA LYS A 123 10.13 -13.01 -24.88
C LYS A 123 10.92 -11.82 -24.34
N ILE A 124 10.80 -10.69 -25.00
CA ILE A 124 11.37 -9.42 -24.56
C ILE A 124 10.23 -8.63 -23.90
N ARG A 125 10.50 -8.01 -22.76
CA ARG A 125 9.52 -7.22 -22.02
C ARG A 125 10.13 -5.88 -21.61
N LEU A 126 9.38 -4.80 -21.84
CA LEU A 126 9.66 -3.47 -21.32
C LEU A 126 8.50 -3.08 -20.42
N GLY A 127 8.80 -2.66 -19.20
CA GLY A 127 7.82 -2.23 -18.21
C GLY A 127 8.21 -0.88 -17.60
N TRP A 128 7.21 -0.06 -17.38
CA TRP A 128 7.31 1.19 -16.63
C TRP A 128 6.11 1.30 -15.68
N GLY A 129 6.34 1.84 -14.50
CA GLY A 129 5.26 2.04 -13.55
C GLY A 129 5.63 2.93 -12.38
N THR A 130 4.59 3.38 -11.70
CA THR A 130 4.69 4.16 -10.47
C THR A 130 4.09 3.39 -9.30
N THR A 131 4.72 3.50 -8.13
CA THR A 131 4.24 2.90 -6.88
C THR A 131 4.16 3.98 -5.82
N GLY A 132 3.06 4.00 -5.08
CA GLY A 132 2.85 4.88 -3.94
C GLY A 132 3.26 4.22 -2.63
N ASN A 133 3.86 5.01 -1.73
CA ASN A 133 4.12 4.62 -0.36
C ASN A 133 3.42 5.61 0.58
N GLN A 134 2.71 5.06 1.57
CA GLN A 134 2.01 5.82 2.62
C GLN A 134 2.55 5.51 4.03
N ASN A 135 3.79 5.05 4.14
CA ASN A 135 4.37 4.68 5.42
C ASN A 135 4.71 5.90 6.28
N VAL A 136 3.65 6.55 6.77
CA VAL A 136 3.69 7.67 7.70
C VAL A 136 2.84 7.31 8.92
N GLN A 137 3.12 7.97 10.05
CA GLN A 137 2.29 7.82 11.25
C GLN A 137 0.86 8.30 10.96
N ASP A 138 -0.11 7.61 11.55
CA ASP A 138 -1.49 8.05 11.52
C ASP A 138 -1.62 9.41 12.22
N TRP A 139 -2.48 10.26 11.69
CA TRP A 139 -2.74 11.61 12.20
C TRP A 139 -1.55 12.61 12.17
N ALA A 140 -0.40 12.26 11.54
CA ALA A 140 0.76 13.13 11.48
C ALA A 140 0.50 14.46 10.74
N TYR A 141 -0.59 14.59 10.00
CA TYR A 141 -0.99 15.82 9.31
C TYR A 141 -1.70 16.85 10.20
N ILE A 142 -2.07 16.48 11.46
CA ILE A 142 -2.69 17.36 12.44
C ILE A 142 -1.83 17.45 13.71
N ALA A 143 -2.01 18.53 14.47
CA ALA A 143 -1.41 18.65 15.79
C ALA A 143 -2.19 17.80 16.80
N LEU A 144 -1.52 16.86 17.43
CA LEU A 144 -2.06 16.04 18.51
C LEU A 144 -1.65 16.63 19.86
N LEU A 145 -2.54 16.50 20.84
CA LEU A 145 -2.26 16.85 22.21
C LEU A 145 -1.83 15.60 22.99
N ALA A 146 -0.78 15.74 23.79
CA ALA A 146 -0.33 14.72 24.72
C ALA A 146 -0.59 15.18 26.16
N THR A 147 -0.95 14.25 27.03
CA THR A 147 -1.09 14.50 28.46
C THR A 147 0.22 14.21 29.17
N LYS A 148 0.57 15.03 30.16
CA LYS A 148 1.72 14.81 31.02
C LYS A 148 1.31 15.02 32.46
N ASN A 149 1.60 14.04 33.30
CA ASN A 149 1.40 14.18 34.75
C ASN A 149 2.41 15.18 35.31
N THR A 150 1.91 16.12 36.08
CA THR A 150 2.73 17.11 36.80
C THR A 150 2.39 17.06 38.29
N PRO A 151 3.24 17.62 39.18
CA PRO A 151 2.93 17.69 40.62
C PRO A 151 1.62 18.39 40.95
N TRP A 152 1.08 19.21 40.03
CA TRP A 152 -0.17 19.97 40.20
C TRP A 152 -1.37 19.35 39.42
N GLY A 153 -1.23 18.13 38.87
CA GLY A 153 -2.25 17.45 38.07
C GLY A 153 -1.81 17.23 36.63
N ASN A 154 -2.74 16.76 35.80
CA ASN A 154 -2.46 16.47 34.39
C ASN A 154 -2.34 17.77 33.59
N GLY A 155 -1.19 17.94 32.96
CA GLY A 155 -0.93 19.00 31.99
C GLY A 155 -1.17 18.51 30.55
N VAL A 156 -1.38 19.44 29.62
CA VAL A 156 -1.52 19.19 28.20
C VAL A 156 -0.38 19.87 27.45
N LEU A 157 0.25 19.18 26.54
CA LEU A 157 1.32 19.70 25.69
C LEU A 157 1.12 19.24 24.23
N ASN A 158 1.86 19.85 23.31
CA ASN A 158 1.89 19.39 21.93
C ASN A 158 2.54 18.00 21.84
N GLY A 159 1.80 17.01 21.35
CA GLY A 159 2.29 15.64 21.16
C GLY A 159 3.13 15.48 19.91
N ASN A 160 2.81 16.24 18.85
CA ASN A 160 3.55 16.26 17.60
C ASN A 160 3.51 17.63 16.92
N THR A 161 4.32 17.80 15.88
CA THR A 161 4.21 18.94 14.96
C THR A 161 3.36 18.53 13.76
N ALA A 162 2.26 19.26 13.51
CA ALA A 162 1.42 19.02 12.35
C ALA A 162 2.18 19.22 11.04
N ASN A 163 1.99 18.32 10.10
CA ASN A 163 2.45 18.50 8.72
C ASN A 163 1.29 18.28 7.73
N PRO A 164 0.50 19.33 7.43
CA PRO A 164 -0.64 19.21 6.52
C PRO A 164 -0.26 18.94 5.06
N ASP A 165 1.02 19.11 4.70
CA ASP A 165 1.54 18.91 3.36
C ASP A 165 2.02 17.48 3.10
N LEU A 166 1.88 16.59 4.09
CA LEU A 166 2.14 15.16 3.90
C LEU A 166 1.31 14.60 2.76
N LYS A 167 1.99 13.91 1.86
CA LYS A 167 1.40 13.29 0.65
C LYS A 167 2.07 11.96 0.33
N TRP A 168 1.49 11.24 -0.62
CA TRP A 168 2.07 10.02 -1.15
C TRP A 168 3.51 10.22 -1.62
N GLU A 169 4.40 9.37 -1.15
CA GLU A 169 5.72 9.19 -1.76
C GLU A 169 5.57 8.35 -3.03
N THR A 170 6.15 8.81 -4.13
CA THR A 170 6.00 8.14 -5.43
C THR A 170 7.34 7.65 -5.94
N THR A 171 7.44 6.35 -6.19
CA THR A 171 8.62 5.73 -6.80
C THR A 171 8.32 5.38 -8.25
N TYR A 172 9.24 5.73 -9.15
CA TYR A 172 9.20 5.39 -10.57
C TYR A 172 10.16 4.24 -10.85
N SER A 173 9.70 3.23 -11.58
CA SER A 173 10.52 2.08 -11.96
C SER A 173 10.39 1.75 -13.44
N THR A 174 11.51 1.34 -14.05
CA THR A 174 11.57 0.86 -15.43
C THR A 174 12.35 -0.44 -15.45
N ASN A 175 11.82 -1.44 -16.16
CA ASN A 175 12.40 -2.78 -16.26
C ASN A 175 12.50 -3.18 -17.74
N LEU A 176 13.57 -3.90 -18.08
CA LEU A 176 13.78 -4.55 -19.37
C LEU A 176 13.95 -6.07 -19.15
#